data_0c6c692252f120af7fcb6a7c76aee85b
#
_entry.id   0c6c692252f120af7fcb6a7c76aee85b
#
_cell.length_a   1.000
_cell.length_b   1.000
_cell.length_c   1.000
_cell.angle_alpha   90.00
_cell.angle_beta   90.00
_cell.angle_gamma   90.00
#
_symmetry.space_group_name_H-M   'P 1'
#
loop_
_entity.id
_entity.type
_entity.pdbx_description
1 polymer ?
#
loop_
_entity_poly.entity_id
_entity_poly.type
_entity_poly.pdbx_seq_one_letter_code
_entity_poly.pdbx_strand_id
1 'polypeptide(L)' 'MAELVPFAEVLELFESRGWRLRKIWEPYRVFMKKGELPFLISVHGQKVSVEYVDKIEAFFREWEKGD' A
#
# COMPACT_ATOMS: atom_id res chain seq x y z
N MET A 1 -20.07 -7.84 4.07
CA MET A 1 -19.05 -7.57 5.06
C MET A 1 -17.71 -7.41 4.43
N ALA A 2 -16.97 -6.42 4.86
CA ALA A 2 -15.66 -6.17 4.27
C ALA A 2 -14.68 -7.20 4.79
N GLU A 3 -13.94 -7.78 3.88
CA GLU A 3 -12.85 -8.64 4.25
C GLU A 3 -11.62 -7.81 4.54
N LEU A 4 -10.77 -8.33 5.40
CA LEU A 4 -9.56 -7.65 5.80
C LEU A 4 -8.35 -8.47 5.41
N VAL A 5 -7.29 -7.78 5.00
CA VAL A 5 -6.03 -8.38 4.59
C VAL A 5 -4.96 -7.96 5.60
N PRO A 6 -4.14 -8.88 6.09
CA PRO A 6 -3.07 -8.49 7.01
C PRO A 6 -2.14 -7.47 6.37
N PHE A 7 -1.73 -6.48 7.15
CA PHE A 7 -0.83 -5.45 6.64
C PHE A 7 0.47 -6.05 6.08
N ALA A 8 0.91 -7.17 6.63
CA ALA A 8 2.13 -7.80 6.15
C ALA A 8 2.05 -8.15 4.67
N GLU A 9 0.87 -8.52 4.17
CA GLU A 9 0.71 -8.81 2.75
C GLU A 9 0.80 -7.54 1.92
N VAL A 10 0.24 -6.45 2.44
CA VAL A 10 0.31 -5.16 1.75
C VAL A 10 1.75 -4.67 1.72
N LEU A 11 2.46 -4.84 2.82
CA LEU A 11 3.86 -4.47 2.89
C LEU A 11 4.67 -5.21 1.83
N GLU A 12 4.43 -6.49 1.70
CA GLU A 12 5.13 -7.30 0.71
C GLU A 12 4.81 -6.82 -0.70
N LEU A 13 3.56 -6.48 -0.93
CA LEU A 13 3.14 -5.99 -2.23
C LEU A 13 3.90 -4.72 -2.62
N PHE A 14 4.03 -3.80 -1.67
CA PHE A 14 4.77 -2.56 -1.94
C PHE A 14 6.26 -2.82 -2.11
N GLU A 15 6.83 -3.65 -1.24
CA GLU A 15 8.26 -3.91 -1.30
C GLU A 15 8.65 -4.61 -2.61
N SER A 16 7.77 -5.45 -3.12
CA SER A 16 8.05 -6.14 -4.37
C SER A 16 8.13 -5.18 -5.55
N ARG A 17 7.63 -3.96 -5.38
CA ARG A 17 7.64 -2.95 -6.43
C ARG A 17 8.60 -1.81 -6.15
N GLY A 18 9.48 -1.99 -5.17
CA GLY A 18 10.51 -1.01 -4.90
C GLY A 18 10.13 0.06 -3.91
N TRP A 19 8.96 -0.06 -3.32
CA TRP A 19 8.56 0.88 -2.27
C TRP A 19 9.09 0.42 -0.93
N ARG A 20 9.28 1.39 -0.03
CA ARG A 20 9.75 1.09 1.32
C ARG A 20 8.89 1.80 2.33
N LEU A 21 8.58 1.10 3.42
CA LEU A 21 7.88 1.71 4.54
C LEU A 21 8.86 2.61 5.28
N ARG A 22 8.60 3.90 5.27
CA ARG A 22 9.53 4.87 5.85
C ARG A 22 9.04 5.49 7.12
N LYS A 23 7.73 5.51 7.34
CA LYS A 23 7.20 6.20 8.49
C LYS A 23 5.89 5.56 8.91
N ILE A 24 5.68 5.47 10.21
CA ILE A 24 4.43 5.04 10.79
C ILE A 24 3.82 6.23 11.50
N TRP A 25 2.64 6.62 11.04
CA TRP A 25 1.96 7.79 11.55
C TRP A 25 0.51 7.38 11.77
N GLU A 26 0.24 6.82 12.94
CA GLU A 26 -1.04 6.20 13.20
C GLU A 26 -2.21 7.06 12.80
N PRO A 27 -3.19 6.53 12.08
CA PRO A 27 -3.32 5.13 11.66
C PRO A 27 -2.66 4.84 10.31
N TYR A 28 -1.77 5.71 9.85
CA TYR A 28 -1.23 5.63 8.49
C TYR A 28 0.13 4.98 8.45
N ARG A 29 0.40 4.34 7.34
CA ARG A 29 1.73 3.85 6.99
C ARG A 29 2.16 4.57 5.73
N VAL A 30 3.34 5.16 5.77
CA VAL A 30 3.83 5.98 4.67
C VAL A 30 4.90 5.21 3.91
N PHE A 31 4.61 4.93 2.66
CA PHE A 31 5.56 4.27 1.76
C PHE A 31 6.17 5.30 0.83
N MET A 32 7.45 5.13 0.55
CA MET A 32 8.17 6.03 -0.34
C MET A 32 8.96 5.26 -1.36
N LYS A 33 9.08 5.85 -2.53
CA LYS A 33 9.88 5.30 -3.61
C LYS A 33 10.56 6.46 -4.30
N LYS A 34 11.81 6.25 -4.66
CA LYS A 34 12.59 7.31 -5.29
C LYS A 34 11.91 7.80 -6.55
N GLY A 35 11.74 9.11 -6.65
CA GLY A 35 11.12 9.72 -7.81
C GLY A 35 9.62 9.74 -7.77
N GLU A 36 9.00 9.27 -6.68
CA GLU A 36 7.55 9.21 -6.60
C GLU A 36 7.05 9.93 -5.35
N LEU A 37 5.79 10.32 -5.39
CA LEU A 37 5.16 10.94 -4.23
C LEU A 37 4.91 9.88 -3.17
N PRO A 38 4.90 10.29 -1.90
CA PRO A 38 4.61 9.34 -0.81
C PRO A 38 3.22 8.73 -0.98
N PHE A 39 3.11 7.48 -0.59
CA PHE A 39 1.84 6.75 -0.65
C PHE A 39 1.41 6.44 0.77
N LEU A 40 0.26 6.94 1.17
CA LEU A 40 -0.24 6.74 2.53
C LEU A 40 -1.32 5.70 2.54
N ILE A 41 -1.23 4.76 3.48
CA ILE A 41 -2.20 3.69 3.62
C ILE A 41 -2.76 3.72 5.03
N SER A 42 -4.08 3.68 5.14
CA SER A 42 -4.74 3.62 6.42
C SER A 42 -4.82 2.17 6.88
N VAL A 43 -4.31 1.89 8.07
CA VAL A 43 -4.25 0.53 8.61
C VAL A 43 -4.94 0.51 9.96
N HIS A 44 -5.83 -0.44 10.15
CA HIS A 44 -6.58 -0.56 11.40
C HIS A 44 -6.37 -1.95 11.97
N GLY A 45 -5.81 -2.01 13.19
CA GLY A 45 -5.54 -3.29 13.81
C GLY A 45 -4.63 -4.16 12.98
N GLN A 46 -3.67 -3.55 12.31
CA GLN A 46 -2.71 -4.23 11.44
C GLN A 46 -3.37 -4.92 10.26
N LYS A 47 -4.55 -4.42 9.85
CA LYS A 47 -5.27 -4.97 8.71
C LYS A 47 -5.73 -3.86 7.80
N VAL A 48 -5.91 -4.22 6.52
CA VAL A 48 -6.32 -3.29 5.47
C VAL A 48 -7.51 -3.92 4.77
N SER A 49 -8.51 -3.09 4.42
CA SER A 49 -9.69 -3.64 3.75
C SER A 49 -9.31 -4.15 2.37
N VAL A 50 -9.95 -5.24 1.95
CA VAL A 50 -9.63 -5.85 0.67
C VAL A 50 -9.99 -4.92 -0.48
N GLU A 51 -10.99 -4.07 -0.29
CA GLU A 51 -11.35 -3.09 -1.32
C GLU A 51 -10.21 -2.09 -1.53
N TYR A 52 -9.57 -1.71 -0.45
CA TYR A 52 -8.46 -0.79 -0.55
C TYR A 52 -7.27 -1.46 -1.24
N VAL A 53 -7.02 -2.73 -0.90
CA VAL A 53 -5.96 -3.49 -1.55
C VAL A 53 -6.20 -3.60 -3.04
N ASP A 54 -7.46 -3.83 -3.43
CA ASP A 54 -7.79 -3.87 -4.86
C ASP A 54 -7.48 -2.55 -5.55
N LYS A 55 -7.73 -1.43 -4.89
CA LYS A 55 -7.39 -0.13 -5.46
C LYS A 55 -5.89 0.06 -5.59
N ILE A 56 -5.15 -0.43 -4.60
CA ILE A 56 -3.69 -0.35 -4.64
C ILE A 56 -3.16 -1.15 -5.82
N GLU A 57 -3.68 -2.35 -6.01
CA GLU A 57 -3.23 -3.19 -7.11
C GLU A 57 -3.57 -2.58 -8.45
N ALA A 58 -4.75 -1.97 -8.54
CA ALA A 58 -5.15 -1.29 -9.76
C ALA A 58 -4.23 -0.12 -10.05
N PHE A 59 -3.87 0.62 -9.01
CA PHE A 59 -2.95 1.74 -9.15
C PHE A 59 -1.59 1.26 -9.69
N PHE A 60 -1.06 0.18 -9.14
CA PHE A 60 0.21 -0.35 -9.61
C PHE A 60 0.12 -0.82 -11.05
N ARG A 61 -0.99 -1.44 -11.43
CA ARG A 61 -1.19 -1.92 -12.79
C ARG A 61 -1.17 -0.77 -13.79
N GLU A 62 -1.91 0.29 -13.46
CA GLU A 62 -1.95 1.47 -14.32
C GLU A 62 -0.59 2.12 -14.43
N TRP A 63 0.10 2.19 -13.31
CA TRP A 63 1.39 2.84 -13.26
C TRP A 63 2.41 2.07 -14.10
N GLU A 64 2.42 0.76 -14.00
CA GLU A 64 3.36 -0.06 -14.75
C GLU A 64 3.08 -0.04 -16.24
N LYS A 65 1.82 0.19 -16.61
CA LYS A 65 1.45 0.30 -17.99
C LYS A 65 1.74 1.66 -18.57
N GLY A 66 1.80 2.63 -17.73
CA GLY A 66 1.69 4.01 -18.13
C GLY A 66 2.93 4.62 -18.66
N ASP A 67 3.87 3.95 -19.12
CA ASP A 67 4.98 4.62 -19.62
C ASP A 67 5.23 4.51 -20.97
#